data_910b98653efbb8e4ff4d24626d539755
#
_entry.id   910b98653efbb8e4ff4d24626d539755
#
_cell.length_a   1.000
_cell.length_b   1.000
_cell.length_c   1.000
_cell.angle_alpha   90.00
_cell.angle_beta   90.00
_cell.angle_gamma   90.00
#
_symmetry.space_group_name_H-M   'P 1'
#
loop_
_entity.id
_entity.type
_entity.pdbx_description
1 polymer ?
#
loop_
_entity_poly.entity_id
_entity_poly.type
_entity_poly.pdbx_seq_one_letter_code
_entity_poly.pdbx_strand_id
1 'polypeptide(L)'
;MEVPNEFEILLGNGSDELIQLLALACNEGDLVMSFEPSFVMYEMVSRYAHLKYHGIKLDSNFDINLSESIAAINSKNPKLIFIAYPNNPTGNAFDYDAILEIIRSTDALVVLDEAYYAYSDRSFLSEISNFSNLVVLRTISKIGFAGLRLGLLVGSKETIIQLNKLRLPYNINVLTQASANFLLQDKQGILNNAQILIDERHRLFDELSSFSQLKVYPSQTNFLLVRCDDAHSLHSSLIEKGILIKGFSSDSSLSEFIRISVSEPNENNTLIEAMRDYYG
;
A
#
# COMPACT_ATOMS: atom_id res chain seq x y z
N MET A 1 16.30 4.60 -6.94
CA MET A 1 15.31 4.04 -7.88
C MET A 1 15.81 4.39 -9.28
N GLU A 2 16.06 3.38 -10.09
CA GLU A 2 16.48 3.60 -11.47
C GLU A 2 15.24 3.38 -12.35
N VAL A 3 14.73 4.49 -12.90
CA VAL A 3 13.63 4.47 -13.86
C VAL A 3 14.26 4.39 -15.26
N PRO A 4 13.81 3.46 -16.12
CA PRO A 4 14.31 3.41 -17.49
C PRO A 4 14.10 4.74 -18.25
N ASN A 5 15.03 5.12 -19.11
CA ASN A 5 15.05 6.45 -19.74
C ASN A 5 13.84 6.77 -20.64
N GLU A 6 13.14 5.76 -21.12
CA GLU A 6 11.93 5.88 -21.94
C GLU A 6 10.66 6.20 -21.13
N PHE A 7 10.73 6.12 -19.80
CA PHE A 7 9.60 6.40 -18.90
C PHE A 7 9.73 7.76 -18.24
N GLU A 8 8.58 8.34 -17.91
CA GLU A 8 8.47 9.63 -17.27
C GLU A 8 7.94 9.48 -15.82
N ILE A 9 8.21 10.49 -15.01
CA ILE A 9 7.78 10.55 -13.62
C ILE A 9 6.84 11.74 -13.43
N LEU A 10 5.65 11.49 -12.89
CA LEU A 10 4.74 12.51 -12.41
C LEU A 10 4.85 12.60 -10.89
N LEU A 11 5.11 13.80 -10.37
CA LEU A 11 5.17 14.05 -8.92
C LEU A 11 3.82 14.53 -8.40
N GLY A 12 3.42 14.03 -7.23
CA GLY A 12 2.20 14.40 -6.53
C GLY A 12 2.46 14.79 -5.07
N ASN A 13 1.53 15.53 -4.49
CA ASN A 13 1.52 15.88 -3.08
C ASN A 13 1.10 14.66 -2.22
N GLY A 14 1.99 13.68 -2.15
CA GLY A 14 1.74 12.30 -1.71
C GLY A 14 1.18 11.45 -2.83
N SER A 15 1.18 10.13 -2.62
CA SER A 15 0.52 9.17 -3.54
C SER A 15 -0.99 9.42 -3.63
N ASP A 16 -1.61 9.98 -2.60
CA ASP A 16 -3.05 10.25 -2.57
C ASP A 16 -3.49 11.21 -3.70
N GLU A 17 -2.70 12.28 -3.97
CA GLU A 17 -2.98 13.17 -5.11
C GLU A 17 -2.88 12.42 -6.45
N LEU A 18 -1.90 11.53 -6.58
CA LEU A 18 -1.73 10.75 -7.82
C LEU A 18 -2.86 9.74 -8.02
N ILE A 19 -3.35 9.10 -6.96
CA ILE A 19 -4.55 8.25 -6.99
C ILE A 19 -5.76 9.09 -7.43
N GLN A 20 -5.91 10.30 -6.91
CA GLN A 20 -6.97 11.21 -7.30
C GLN A 20 -6.87 11.63 -8.77
N LEU A 21 -5.67 11.96 -9.27
CA LEU A 21 -5.46 12.32 -10.67
C LEU A 21 -5.81 11.16 -11.62
N LEU A 22 -5.45 9.93 -11.25
CA LEU A 22 -5.80 8.72 -12.00
C LEU A 22 -7.33 8.54 -12.09
N ALA A 23 -8.05 8.74 -10.98
CA ALA A 23 -9.50 8.67 -10.99
C ALA A 23 -10.14 9.82 -11.81
N LEU A 24 -9.62 11.05 -11.70
CA LEU A 24 -10.09 12.20 -12.49
C LEU A 24 -9.80 12.07 -13.99
N ALA A 25 -8.89 11.19 -14.39
CA ALA A 25 -8.63 10.90 -15.81
C ALA A 25 -9.68 9.97 -16.42
N CYS A 26 -10.52 9.32 -15.62
CA CYS A 26 -11.64 8.51 -16.07
C CYS A 26 -12.87 9.37 -16.37
N ASN A 27 -13.80 8.86 -17.19
CA ASN A 27 -15.08 9.51 -17.41
C ASN A 27 -16.07 9.16 -16.29
N GLU A 28 -17.05 10.03 -16.06
CA GLU A 28 -18.14 9.76 -15.12
C GLU A 28 -18.81 8.42 -15.43
N GLY A 29 -18.98 7.59 -14.42
CA GLY A 29 -19.57 6.25 -14.52
C GLY A 29 -18.63 5.14 -15.01
N ASP A 30 -17.40 5.45 -15.37
CA ASP A 30 -16.37 4.43 -15.63
C ASP A 30 -16.14 3.56 -14.38
N LEU A 31 -15.71 2.31 -14.58
CA LEU A 31 -15.50 1.36 -13.50
C LEU A 31 -14.03 1.34 -13.08
N VAL A 32 -13.82 1.51 -11.78
CA VAL A 32 -12.56 1.26 -11.09
C VAL A 32 -12.65 -0.05 -10.32
N MET A 33 -11.63 -0.87 -10.36
CA MET A 33 -11.52 -2.10 -9.58
C MET A 33 -10.31 -2.08 -8.67
N SER A 34 -10.42 -2.81 -7.56
CA SER A 34 -9.32 -3.09 -6.65
C SER A 34 -9.59 -4.40 -5.94
N PHE A 35 -8.66 -4.86 -5.11
CA PHE A 35 -8.82 -6.04 -4.27
C PHE A 35 -9.27 -5.63 -2.86
N GLU A 36 -10.00 -6.48 -2.15
CA GLU A 36 -10.50 -6.19 -0.80
C GLU A 36 -10.23 -7.35 0.16
N PRO A 37 -9.74 -7.01 1.39
CA PRO A 37 -9.49 -5.67 1.93
C PRO A 37 -8.20 -5.05 1.36
N SER A 38 -8.23 -3.75 1.05
CA SER A 38 -7.07 -2.98 0.59
C SER A 38 -7.13 -1.52 1.05
N PHE A 39 -6.32 -0.64 0.43
CA PHE A 39 -6.26 0.76 0.82
C PHE A 39 -7.55 1.49 0.48
N VAL A 40 -8.22 1.98 1.53
CA VAL A 40 -9.57 2.58 1.45
C VAL A 40 -9.70 3.74 0.45
N MET A 41 -8.59 4.42 0.14
CA MET A 41 -8.62 5.58 -0.75
C MET A 41 -8.99 5.22 -2.19
N TYR A 42 -8.79 3.99 -2.64
CA TYR A 42 -9.18 3.60 -3.99
C TYR A 42 -10.70 3.70 -4.18
N GLU A 43 -11.47 3.17 -3.23
CA GLU A 43 -12.92 3.28 -3.24
C GLU A 43 -13.37 4.72 -3.00
N MET A 44 -12.82 5.40 -1.97
CA MET A 44 -13.22 6.77 -1.61
C MET A 44 -13.01 7.74 -2.76
N VAL A 45 -11.84 7.70 -3.40
CA VAL A 45 -11.54 8.60 -4.53
C VAL A 45 -12.42 8.29 -5.74
N SER A 46 -12.69 7.01 -6.02
CA SER A 46 -13.62 6.61 -7.08
C SER A 46 -15.02 7.21 -6.85
N ARG A 47 -15.52 7.13 -5.61
CA ARG A 47 -16.83 7.71 -5.24
C ARG A 47 -16.84 9.25 -5.41
N TYR A 48 -15.78 9.95 -4.96
CA TYR A 48 -15.68 11.40 -5.10
C TYR A 48 -15.59 11.86 -6.56
N ALA A 49 -15.00 11.04 -7.43
CA ALA A 49 -14.89 11.28 -8.86
C ALA A 49 -16.13 10.80 -9.65
N HIS A 50 -17.21 10.40 -8.98
CA HIS A 50 -18.44 9.85 -9.59
C HIS A 50 -18.20 8.62 -10.47
N LEU A 51 -17.20 7.81 -10.11
CA LEU A 51 -16.90 6.54 -10.76
C LEU A 51 -17.63 5.39 -10.06
N LYS A 52 -17.86 4.30 -10.77
CA LYS A 52 -18.27 3.03 -10.18
C LYS A 52 -17.04 2.37 -9.56
N TYR A 53 -17.22 1.72 -8.42
CA TYR A 53 -16.17 0.95 -7.77
C TYR A 53 -16.62 -0.50 -7.58
N HIS A 54 -15.69 -1.43 -7.79
CA HIS A 54 -15.90 -2.85 -7.52
C HIS A 54 -14.64 -3.47 -6.88
N GLY A 55 -14.80 -3.90 -5.62
CA GLY A 55 -13.77 -4.65 -4.90
C GLY A 55 -13.86 -6.15 -5.21
N ILE A 56 -12.75 -6.75 -5.64
CA ILE A 56 -12.61 -8.20 -5.78
C ILE A 56 -12.14 -8.73 -4.43
N LYS A 57 -12.85 -9.70 -3.88
CA LYS A 57 -12.48 -10.28 -2.58
C LYS A 57 -11.20 -11.11 -2.70
N LEU A 58 -10.29 -10.89 -1.77
CA LEU A 58 -9.14 -11.76 -1.55
C LEU A 58 -9.60 -13.09 -0.94
N ASP A 59 -8.80 -14.12 -1.08
CA ASP A 59 -9.05 -15.42 -0.47
C ASP A 59 -8.86 -15.40 1.06
N SER A 60 -9.02 -16.57 1.71
CA SER A 60 -8.88 -16.71 3.16
C SER A 60 -7.46 -16.46 3.70
N ASN A 61 -6.47 -16.44 2.82
CA ASN A 61 -5.07 -16.12 3.12
C ASN A 61 -4.70 -14.69 2.73
N PHE A 62 -5.68 -13.90 2.30
CA PHE A 62 -5.49 -12.57 1.75
C PHE A 62 -4.68 -12.54 0.46
N ASP A 63 -4.77 -13.57 -0.37
CA ASP A 63 -4.14 -13.60 -1.69
C ASP A 63 -5.17 -13.47 -2.82
N ILE A 64 -4.68 -13.19 -4.04
CA ILE A 64 -5.51 -13.01 -5.22
C ILE A 64 -5.97 -14.38 -5.75
N ASN A 65 -7.29 -14.58 -5.83
CA ASN A 65 -7.83 -15.67 -6.64
C ASN A 65 -7.80 -15.28 -8.11
N LEU A 66 -6.80 -15.76 -8.83
CA LEU A 66 -6.53 -15.35 -10.22
C LEU A 66 -7.73 -15.62 -11.15
N SER A 67 -8.34 -16.80 -11.06
CA SER A 67 -9.44 -17.19 -11.96
C SER A 67 -10.68 -16.31 -11.77
N GLU A 68 -11.06 -16.05 -10.53
CA GLU A 68 -12.18 -15.16 -10.20
C GLU A 68 -11.88 -13.72 -10.60
N SER A 69 -10.63 -13.27 -10.39
CA SER A 69 -10.19 -11.94 -10.73
C SER A 69 -10.27 -11.68 -12.24
N ILE A 70 -9.72 -12.58 -13.06
CA ILE A 70 -9.78 -12.47 -14.53
C ILE A 70 -11.24 -12.54 -15.01
N ALA A 71 -12.07 -13.43 -14.46
CA ALA A 71 -13.48 -13.51 -14.81
C ALA A 71 -14.23 -12.20 -14.49
N ALA A 72 -13.97 -11.60 -13.33
CA ALA A 72 -14.57 -10.33 -12.93
C ALA A 72 -14.09 -9.17 -13.83
N ILE A 73 -12.80 -9.08 -14.12
CA ILE A 73 -12.21 -8.06 -14.99
C ILE A 73 -12.81 -8.15 -16.40
N ASN A 74 -12.85 -9.33 -17.00
CA ASN A 74 -13.39 -9.55 -18.34
C ASN A 74 -14.90 -9.24 -18.44
N SER A 75 -15.66 -9.62 -17.40
CA SER A 75 -17.11 -9.41 -17.42
C SER A 75 -17.52 -7.95 -17.18
N LYS A 76 -16.73 -7.20 -16.41
CA LYS A 76 -17.04 -5.83 -15.97
C LYS A 76 -16.31 -4.76 -16.77
N ASN A 77 -15.24 -5.11 -17.47
CA ASN A 77 -14.43 -4.21 -18.32
C ASN A 77 -14.06 -2.89 -17.62
N PRO A 78 -13.26 -2.91 -16.55
CA PRO A 78 -12.85 -1.69 -15.84
C PRO A 78 -11.99 -0.79 -16.72
N LYS A 79 -11.89 0.49 -16.37
CA LYS A 79 -10.94 1.44 -16.97
C LYS A 79 -9.67 1.58 -16.16
N LEU A 80 -9.77 1.33 -14.85
CA LEU A 80 -8.66 1.48 -13.91
C LEU A 80 -8.69 0.34 -12.89
N ILE A 81 -7.54 -0.25 -12.61
CA ILE A 81 -7.36 -1.30 -11.61
C ILE A 81 -6.24 -0.87 -10.66
N PHE A 82 -6.52 -0.78 -9.36
CA PHE A 82 -5.51 -0.56 -8.34
C PHE A 82 -5.12 -1.88 -7.68
N ILE A 83 -3.82 -2.13 -7.57
CA ILE A 83 -3.24 -3.27 -6.86
C ILE A 83 -2.17 -2.74 -5.90
N ALA A 84 -2.44 -2.75 -4.60
CA ALA A 84 -1.43 -2.43 -3.60
C ALA A 84 -0.44 -3.59 -3.46
N TYR A 85 0.85 -3.32 -3.62
CA TYR A 85 1.89 -4.33 -3.57
C TYR A 85 3.16 -3.80 -2.89
N PRO A 86 3.48 -4.26 -1.66
CA PRO A 86 2.65 -5.11 -0.78
C PRO A 86 1.33 -4.46 -0.35
N ASN A 87 0.34 -5.29 -0.01
CA ASN A 87 -1.00 -4.82 0.30
C ASN A 87 -1.12 -4.19 1.70
N ASN A 88 -1.97 -3.21 1.83
CA ASN A 88 -2.41 -2.61 3.08
C ASN A 88 -3.94 -2.78 3.22
N PRO A 89 -4.48 -3.45 4.27
CA PRO A 89 -3.83 -3.66 5.56
C PRO A 89 -3.26 -5.05 5.81
N THR A 90 -3.25 -5.95 4.84
CA THR A 90 -2.90 -7.35 5.05
C THR A 90 -1.40 -7.61 5.18
N GLY A 91 -0.55 -6.73 4.61
CA GLY A 91 0.90 -6.76 4.73
C GLY A 91 1.62 -7.68 3.74
N ASN A 92 0.90 -8.63 3.15
CA ASN A 92 1.49 -9.59 2.21
C ASN A 92 1.77 -8.97 0.84
N ALA A 93 2.76 -9.52 0.15
CA ALA A 93 2.92 -9.36 -1.28
C ALA A 93 2.13 -10.49 -1.97
N PHE A 94 1.24 -10.12 -2.88
CA PHE A 94 0.48 -11.09 -3.68
C PHE A 94 1.38 -11.90 -4.61
N ASP A 95 0.87 -13.01 -5.12
CA ASP A 95 1.58 -13.79 -6.12
C ASP A 95 1.95 -12.91 -7.34
N TYR A 96 3.25 -12.86 -7.63
CA TYR A 96 3.81 -11.98 -8.66
C TYR A 96 3.33 -12.36 -10.07
N ASP A 97 3.29 -13.65 -10.35
CA ASP A 97 2.88 -14.16 -11.66
C ASP A 97 1.38 -13.99 -11.87
N ALA A 98 0.57 -14.11 -10.80
CA ALA A 98 -0.86 -13.80 -10.87
C ALA A 98 -1.11 -12.33 -11.23
N ILE A 99 -0.33 -11.40 -10.69
CA ILE A 99 -0.44 -9.98 -11.06
C ILE A 99 -0.04 -9.77 -12.54
N LEU A 100 1.02 -10.40 -13.01
CA LEU A 100 1.41 -10.33 -14.43
C LEU A 100 0.31 -10.84 -15.36
N GLU A 101 -0.36 -11.95 -14.99
CA GLU A 101 -1.50 -12.47 -15.76
C GLU A 101 -2.71 -11.51 -15.75
N ILE A 102 -2.98 -10.84 -14.63
CA ILE A 102 -4.02 -9.79 -14.57
C ILE A 102 -3.68 -8.67 -15.53
N ILE A 103 -2.43 -8.15 -15.51
CA ILE A 103 -2.02 -7.06 -16.40
C ILE A 103 -2.19 -7.46 -17.88
N ARG A 104 -1.85 -8.70 -18.24
CA ARG A 104 -2.01 -9.23 -19.61
C ARG A 104 -3.47 -9.40 -20.02
N SER A 105 -4.36 -9.66 -19.07
CA SER A 105 -5.75 -10.00 -19.35
C SER A 105 -6.67 -8.81 -19.63
N THR A 106 -6.16 -7.57 -19.57
CA THR A 106 -7.01 -6.37 -19.65
C THR A 106 -6.33 -5.22 -20.39
N ASP A 107 -7.16 -4.38 -21.03
CA ASP A 107 -6.75 -3.07 -21.57
C ASP A 107 -6.89 -1.93 -20.53
N ALA A 108 -7.38 -2.22 -19.33
CA ALA A 108 -7.45 -1.24 -18.25
C ALA A 108 -6.06 -0.77 -17.85
N LEU A 109 -5.94 0.50 -17.43
CA LEU A 109 -4.72 0.97 -16.79
C LEU A 109 -4.57 0.29 -15.42
N VAL A 110 -3.49 -0.47 -15.23
CA VAL A 110 -3.17 -1.14 -13.97
C VAL A 110 -2.15 -0.32 -13.19
N VAL A 111 -2.50 0.03 -11.97
CA VAL A 111 -1.68 0.82 -11.05
C VAL A 111 -1.13 -0.09 -9.97
N LEU A 112 0.16 -0.40 -10.02
CA LEU A 112 0.85 -1.06 -8.92
C LEU A 112 1.24 -0.01 -7.89
N ASP A 113 0.52 0.00 -6.77
CA ASP A 113 0.82 0.89 -5.65
C ASP A 113 1.88 0.26 -4.75
N GLU A 114 3.11 0.66 -4.99
CA GLU A 114 4.30 0.22 -4.26
C GLU A 114 4.65 1.19 -3.12
N ALA A 115 3.66 1.66 -2.36
CA ALA A 115 3.93 2.57 -1.23
C ALA A 115 4.91 1.98 -0.21
N TYR A 116 4.95 0.66 -0.08
CA TYR A 116 5.82 -0.08 0.85
C TYR A 116 7.04 -0.72 0.16
N TYR A 117 7.42 -0.28 -1.03
CA TYR A 117 8.51 -0.85 -1.85
C TYR A 117 9.84 -1.04 -1.11
N ALA A 118 10.13 -0.18 -0.12
CA ALA A 118 11.39 -0.24 0.63
C ALA A 118 11.49 -1.46 1.56
N TYR A 119 10.39 -2.15 1.80
CA TYR A 119 10.28 -3.31 2.69
C TYR A 119 9.96 -4.60 1.94
N SER A 120 9.78 -4.51 0.61
CA SER A 120 9.40 -5.61 -0.27
C SER A 120 10.61 -6.18 -1.00
N ASP A 121 10.57 -7.48 -1.25
CA ASP A 121 11.63 -8.20 -1.95
C ASP A 121 11.60 -7.98 -3.47
N ARG A 122 10.46 -7.53 -4.03
CA ARG A 122 10.24 -7.36 -5.46
C ARG A 122 9.55 -6.05 -5.79
N SER A 123 9.68 -5.63 -7.04
CA SER A 123 9.04 -4.45 -7.60
C SER A 123 8.60 -4.71 -9.04
N PHE A 124 7.46 -4.16 -9.43
CA PHE A 124 6.97 -4.17 -10.81
C PHE A 124 7.57 -3.05 -11.66
N LEU A 125 8.44 -2.22 -11.11
CA LEU A 125 9.14 -1.20 -11.90
C LEU A 125 10.00 -1.83 -13.00
N SER A 126 10.53 -3.04 -12.81
CA SER A 126 11.25 -3.80 -13.82
C SER A 126 10.37 -4.28 -14.98
N GLU A 127 9.05 -4.42 -14.73
CA GLU A 127 8.07 -4.89 -15.71
C GLU A 127 7.45 -3.77 -16.55
N ILE A 128 7.69 -2.51 -16.18
CA ILE A 128 7.02 -1.38 -16.83
C ILE A 128 7.28 -1.29 -18.33
N SER A 129 8.43 -1.78 -18.79
CA SER A 129 8.79 -1.84 -20.22
C SER A 129 8.05 -2.96 -20.98
N ASN A 130 7.48 -3.93 -20.26
CA ASN A 130 6.80 -5.07 -20.86
C ASN A 130 5.30 -4.84 -21.06
N PHE A 131 4.73 -3.77 -20.41
CA PHE A 131 3.30 -3.53 -20.40
C PHE A 131 2.96 -2.07 -20.61
N SER A 132 2.27 -1.75 -21.70
CA SER A 132 1.85 -0.38 -22.04
C SER A 132 0.76 0.15 -21.12
N ASN A 133 0.02 -0.74 -20.47
CA ASN A 133 -1.07 -0.45 -19.54
C ASN A 133 -0.65 -0.51 -18.06
N LEU A 134 0.64 -0.53 -17.75
CA LEU A 134 1.17 -0.57 -16.38
C LEU A 134 1.74 0.80 -15.98
N VAL A 135 1.39 1.25 -14.78
CA VAL A 135 2.04 2.36 -14.08
C VAL A 135 2.39 1.95 -12.65
N VAL A 136 3.50 2.47 -12.13
CA VAL A 136 3.97 2.18 -10.78
C VAL A 136 3.89 3.43 -9.92
N LEU A 137 3.15 3.35 -8.82
CA LEU A 137 2.96 4.42 -7.85
C LEU A 137 3.84 4.17 -6.63
N ARG A 138 4.56 5.19 -6.17
CA ARG A 138 5.40 5.14 -4.96
C ARG A 138 5.24 6.41 -4.12
N THR A 139 5.70 6.34 -2.88
CA THR A 139 5.74 7.49 -1.97
C THR A 139 6.97 7.42 -1.08
N ILE A 140 7.51 8.59 -0.70
CA ILE A 140 8.54 8.66 0.33
C ILE A 140 7.97 8.69 1.75
N SER A 141 6.64 8.70 1.89
CA SER A 141 5.96 8.76 3.19
C SER A 141 6.27 7.56 4.08
N LYS A 142 6.54 6.38 3.50
CA LYS A 142 6.74 5.14 4.27
C LYS A 142 8.21 4.87 4.61
N ILE A 143 9.13 5.68 4.11
CA ILE A 143 10.57 5.58 4.40
C ILE A 143 11.07 6.70 5.34
N GLY A 144 10.18 7.23 6.19
CA GLY A 144 10.51 8.24 7.20
C GLY A 144 10.14 9.68 6.83
N PHE A 145 9.64 9.96 5.62
CA PHE A 145 9.42 11.33 5.15
C PHE A 145 7.94 11.66 4.89
N ALA A 146 7.04 11.14 5.73
CA ALA A 146 5.60 11.31 5.58
C ALA A 146 5.17 12.79 5.56
N GLY A 147 5.83 13.64 6.36
CA GLY A 147 5.56 15.08 6.43
C GLY A 147 5.90 15.87 5.17
N LEU A 148 6.75 15.33 4.28
CA LEU A 148 7.09 15.98 3.02
C LEU A 148 6.01 15.86 1.95
N ARG A 149 5.04 14.97 2.14
CA ARG A 149 3.94 14.81 1.19
C ARG A 149 4.42 14.65 -0.26
N LEU A 150 5.35 13.73 -0.54
CA LEU A 150 5.86 13.51 -1.89
C LEU A 150 5.57 12.08 -2.35
N GLY A 151 4.82 11.98 -3.43
CA GLY A 151 4.56 10.76 -4.19
C GLY A 151 5.08 10.87 -5.61
N LEU A 152 5.23 9.74 -6.27
CA LEU A 152 5.67 9.67 -7.65
C LEU A 152 4.94 8.53 -8.39
N LEU A 153 4.56 8.80 -9.63
CA LEU A 153 3.97 7.84 -10.56
C LEU A 153 4.90 7.70 -11.74
N VAL A 154 5.31 6.47 -12.02
CA VAL A 154 6.14 6.13 -13.19
C VAL A 154 5.25 5.50 -14.25
N GLY A 155 5.35 5.96 -15.47
CA GLY A 155 4.56 5.43 -16.58
C GLY A 155 5.13 5.78 -17.93
N SER A 156 4.48 5.31 -19.00
CA SER A 156 4.83 5.72 -20.36
C SER A 156 4.72 7.23 -20.52
N LYS A 157 5.51 7.79 -21.42
CA LYS A 157 5.48 9.23 -21.71
C LYS A 157 4.08 9.70 -22.10
N GLU A 158 3.36 8.91 -22.88
CA GLU A 158 1.99 9.22 -23.30
C GLU A 158 1.05 9.31 -22.12
N THR A 159 1.08 8.32 -21.22
CA THR A 159 0.24 8.28 -20.00
C THR A 159 0.54 9.45 -19.08
N ILE A 160 1.83 9.71 -18.81
CA ILE A 160 2.24 10.80 -17.92
C ILE A 160 1.87 12.17 -18.50
N ILE A 161 2.01 12.40 -19.81
CA ILE A 161 1.58 13.66 -20.45
C ILE A 161 0.08 13.89 -20.26
N GLN A 162 -0.76 12.85 -20.39
CA GLN A 162 -2.22 13.02 -20.21
C GLN A 162 -2.56 13.34 -18.75
N LEU A 163 -2.00 12.60 -17.80
CA LEU A 163 -2.21 12.85 -16.38
C LEU A 163 -1.69 14.22 -15.93
N ASN A 164 -0.57 14.67 -16.49
CA ASN A 164 0.00 15.98 -16.17
C ASN A 164 -0.90 17.16 -16.58
N LYS A 165 -1.86 16.98 -17.51
CA LYS A 165 -2.87 18.00 -17.85
C LYS A 165 -3.87 18.25 -16.72
N LEU A 166 -4.08 17.26 -15.85
CA LEU A 166 -5.00 17.34 -14.71
C LEU A 166 -4.29 17.85 -13.43
N ARG A 167 -2.98 17.76 -13.39
CA ARG A 167 -2.20 18.19 -12.25
C ARG A 167 -2.24 19.73 -12.12
N LEU A 168 -2.56 20.19 -10.92
CA LEU A 168 -2.55 21.65 -10.66
C LEU A 168 -1.12 22.22 -10.73
N PRO A 169 -0.96 23.44 -11.24
CA PRO A 169 0.33 24.14 -11.20
C PRO A 169 0.85 24.24 -9.77
N TYR A 170 2.17 24.10 -9.61
CA TYR A 170 2.86 24.28 -8.32
C TYR A 170 2.37 23.34 -7.20
N ASN A 171 1.84 22.16 -7.54
CA ASN A 171 1.32 21.19 -6.58
C ASN A 171 2.35 20.74 -5.52
N ILE A 172 3.65 20.78 -5.82
CA ILE A 172 4.72 20.49 -4.86
C ILE A 172 5.31 21.82 -4.39
N ASN A 173 5.15 22.14 -3.10
CA ASN A 173 5.66 23.36 -2.52
C ASN A 173 7.22 23.40 -2.47
N VAL A 174 7.79 24.59 -2.41
CA VAL A 174 9.25 24.81 -2.47
C VAL A 174 9.99 24.14 -1.29
N LEU A 175 9.39 24.12 -0.10
CA LEU A 175 10.00 23.50 1.08
C LEU A 175 10.10 21.97 0.91
N THR A 176 9.06 21.33 0.39
CA THR A 176 9.09 19.91 0.06
C THR A 176 10.19 19.62 -0.97
N GLN A 177 10.30 20.43 -2.04
CA GLN A 177 11.32 20.23 -3.07
C GLN A 177 12.74 20.36 -2.48
N ALA A 178 13.01 21.40 -1.70
CA ALA A 178 14.30 21.62 -1.08
C ALA A 178 14.67 20.53 -0.08
N SER A 179 13.71 20.16 0.80
CA SER A 179 13.91 19.13 1.81
C SER A 179 14.11 17.75 1.17
N ALA A 180 13.30 17.38 0.18
CA ALA A 180 13.43 16.11 -0.51
C ALA A 180 14.79 16.02 -1.24
N ASN A 181 15.20 17.10 -1.93
CA ASN A 181 16.50 17.12 -2.60
C ASN A 181 17.67 16.94 -1.63
N PHE A 182 17.58 17.48 -0.43
CA PHE A 182 18.60 17.32 0.61
C PHE A 182 18.57 15.91 1.22
N LEU A 183 17.41 15.45 1.69
CA LEU A 183 17.28 14.19 2.43
C LEU A 183 17.53 12.96 1.56
N LEU A 184 17.12 12.97 0.30
CA LEU A 184 17.31 11.85 -0.61
C LEU A 184 18.76 11.67 -1.09
N GLN A 185 19.69 12.57 -0.71
CA GLN A 185 21.12 12.36 -0.93
C GLN A 185 21.71 11.27 -0.04
N ASP A 186 21.15 11.08 1.16
CA ASP A 186 21.56 9.99 2.07
C ASP A 186 20.84 8.68 1.75
N LYS A 187 21.12 8.14 0.59
CA LYS A 187 20.53 6.85 0.16
C LYS A 187 20.86 5.71 1.12
N GLN A 188 22.11 5.68 1.62
CA GLN A 188 22.55 4.60 2.50
C GLN A 188 21.86 4.66 3.85
N GLY A 189 21.69 5.84 4.44
CA GLY A 189 20.94 6.00 5.69
C GLY A 189 19.48 5.55 5.56
N ILE A 190 18.83 5.90 4.44
CA ILE A 190 17.45 5.45 4.15
C ILE A 190 17.37 3.93 4.07
N LEU A 191 18.30 3.28 3.35
CA LEU A 191 18.32 1.82 3.21
C LEU A 191 18.62 1.13 4.54
N ASN A 192 19.54 1.65 5.33
CA ASN A 192 19.86 1.13 6.65
C ASN A 192 18.65 1.21 7.59
N ASN A 193 17.92 2.33 7.60
CA ASN A 193 16.71 2.46 8.40
C ASN A 193 15.61 1.49 7.95
N ALA A 194 15.44 1.29 6.64
CA ALA A 194 14.50 0.29 6.13
C ALA A 194 14.89 -1.13 6.58
N GLN A 195 16.20 -1.47 6.55
CA GLN A 195 16.68 -2.78 6.98
C GLN A 195 16.45 -3.01 8.49
N ILE A 196 16.66 -2.00 9.33
CA ILE A 196 16.36 -2.10 10.78
C ILE A 196 14.87 -2.44 10.98
N LEU A 197 13.96 -1.80 10.26
CA LEU A 197 12.54 -2.09 10.37
C LEU A 197 12.18 -3.47 9.79
N ILE A 198 12.88 -3.97 8.78
CA ILE A 198 12.71 -5.33 8.26
C ILE A 198 13.12 -6.34 9.32
N ASP A 199 14.28 -6.15 9.96
CA ASP A 199 14.79 -7.05 11.00
C ASP A 199 13.86 -7.05 12.22
N GLU A 200 13.40 -5.88 12.66
CA GLU A 200 12.43 -5.72 13.74
C GLU A 200 11.05 -6.31 13.38
N ARG A 201 10.63 -6.24 12.13
CA ARG A 201 9.40 -6.92 11.66
C ARG A 201 9.48 -8.43 11.87
N HIS A 202 10.61 -9.05 11.49
CA HIS A 202 10.81 -10.48 11.69
C HIS A 202 10.80 -10.83 13.18
N ARG A 203 11.54 -10.08 14.00
CA ARG A 203 11.56 -10.28 15.45
C ARG A 203 10.17 -10.13 16.06
N LEU A 204 9.45 -9.07 15.70
CA LEU A 204 8.11 -8.83 16.23
C LEU A 204 7.10 -9.90 15.76
N PHE A 205 7.25 -10.38 14.53
CA PHE A 205 6.45 -11.50 14.01
C PHE A 205 6.65 -12.76 14.87
N ASP A 206 7.90 -13.13 15.17
CA ASP A 206 8.21 -14.32 15.96
C ASP A 206 7.71 -14.18 17.41
N GLU A 207 7.93 -13.02 18.04
CA GLU A 207 7.45 -12.74 19.39
C GLU A 207 5.91 -12.80 19.48
N LEU A 208 5.20 -12.15 18.59
CA LEU A 208 3.74 -12.16 18.58
C LEU A 208 3.17 -13.54 18.20
N SER A 209 3.85 -14.31 17.36
CA SER A 209 3.43 -15.67 16.99
C SER A 209 3.59 -16.66 18.16
N SER A 210 4.31 -16.32 19.22
CA SER A 210 4.42 -17.14 20.43
C SER A 210 3.14 -17.14 21.30
N PHE A 211 2.27 -16.15 21.12
CA PHE A 211 0.98 -16.07 21.83
C PHE A 211 -0.05 -16.96 21.14
N SER A 212 -0.55 -17.96 21.84
CA SER A 212 -1.55 -18.91 21.28
C SER A 212 -2.89 -18.28 20.89
N GLN A 213 -3.19 -17.10 21.44
CA GLN A 213 -4.39 -16.31 21.16
C GLN A 213 -4.30 -15.49 19.86
N LEU A 214 -3.11 -15.41 19.27
CA LEU A 214 -2.85 -14.57 18.10
C LEU A 214 -2.56 -15.42 16.87
N LYS A 215 -3.08 -14.96 15.72
CA LYS A 215 -2.62 -15.39 14.40
C LYS A 215 -1.97 -14.20 13.71
N VAL A 216 -0.65 -14.23 13.56
CA VAL A 216 0.12 -13.18 12.89
C VAL A 216 0.28 -13.54 11.42
N TYR A 217 0.07 -12.57 10.53
CA TYR A 217 0.21 -12.76 9.09
C TYR A 217 1.57 -12.30 8.60
N PRO A 218 2.22 -13.06 7.69
CA PRO A 218 3.47 -12.64 7.06
C PRO A 218 3.33 -11.29 6.37
N SER A 219 4.38 -10.46 6.44
CA SER A 219 4.34 -9.12 5.91
C SER A 219 5.62 -8.75 5.15
N GLN A 220 5.45 -7.95 4.09
CA GLN A 220 6.51 -7.23 3.38
C GLN A 220 6.29 -5.71 3.44
N THR A 221 5.71 -5.24 4.55
CA THR A 221 5.50 -3.82 4.86
C THR A 221 6.23 -3.44 6.16
N ASN A 222 6.01 -2.24 6.66
CA ASN A 222 6.46 -1.81 8.00
C ASN A 222 5.37 -2.00 9.07
N PHE A 223 4.50 -2.98 8.91
CA PHE A 223 3.47 -3.36 9.88
C PHE A 223 3.15 -4.85 9.79
N LEU A 224 2.47 -5.37 10.80
CA LEU A 224 1.92 -6.72 10.85
C LEU A 224 0.41 -6.65 11.00
N LEU A 225 -0.32 -7.50 10.28
CA LEU A 225 -1.73 -7.78 10.53
C LEU A 225 -1.82 -8.96 11.49
N VAL A 226 -2.59 -8.80 12.56
CA VAL A 226 -2.76 -9.80 13.61
C VAL A 226 -4.26 -10.04 13.82
N ARG A 227 -4.68 -11.28 13.77
CA ARG A 227 -6.05 -11.70 14.16
C ARG A 227 -6.05 -12.13 15.60
N CYS A 228 -7.05 -11.68 16.36
CA CYS A 228 -7.37 -12.12 17.70
C CYS A 228 -8.87 -11.99 17.94
N ASP A 229 -9.47 -12.95 18.64
CA ASP A 229 -10.92 -12.98 18.87
C ASP A 229 -11.41 -11.81 19.75
N ASP A 230 -10.52 -11.23 20.55
CA ASP A 230 -10.75 -10.11 21.46
C ASP A 230 -10.15 -8.78 20.98
N ALA A 231 -10.03 -8.58 19.65
CA ALA A 231 -9.36 -7.43 19.02
C ALA A 231 -9.77 -6.06 19.59
N HIS A 232 -11.04 -5.86 19.89
CA HIS A 232 -11.54 -4.60 20.45
C HIS A 232 -11.07 -4.38 21.91
N SER A 233 -11.10 -5.42 22.73
CA SER A 233 -10.67 -5.35 24.13
C SER A 233 -9.16 -5.15 24.22
N LEU A 234 -8.39 -5.91 23.42
CA LEU A 234 -6.94 -5.74 23.30
C LEU A 234 -6.58 -4.32 22.83
N HIS A 235 -7.23 -3.83 21.78
CA HIS A 235 -7.00 -2.48 21.25
C HIS A 235 -7.23 -1.42 22.34
N SER A 236 -8.34 -1.53 23.11
CA SER A 236 -8.65 -0.60 24.19
C SER A 236 -7.61 -0.64 25.31
N SER A 237 -7.21 -1.84 25.72
CA SER A 237 -6.19 -2.03 26.77
C SER A 237 -4.82 -1.46 26.36
N LEU A 238 -4.42 -1.61 25.08
CA LEU A 238 -3.17 -1.02 24.60
C LEU A 238 -3.23 0.51 24.56
N ILE A 239 -4.37 1.10 24.17
CA ILE A 239 -4.57 2.57 24.22
C ILE A 239 -4.46 3.09 25.66
N GLU A 240 -5.04 2.41 26.64
CA GLU A 240 -4.95 2.79 28.06
C GLU A 240 -3.49 2.79 28.56
N LYS A 241 -2.65 1.91 28.00
CA LYS A 241 -1.21 1.87 28.27
C LYS A 241 -0.39 2.87 27.40
N GLY A 242 -1.06 3.72 26.60
CA GLY A 242 -0.41 4.72 25.74
C GLY A 242 0.16 4.14 24.43
N ILE A 243 -0.20 2.90 24.07
CA ILE A 243 0.26 2.24 22.84
C ILE A 243 -0.81 2.35 21.77
N LEU A 244 -0.55 3.17 20.74
CA LEU A 244 -1.49 3.42 19.66
C LEU A 244 -1.26 2.46 18.50
N ILE A 245 -2.19 1.54 18.30
CA ILE A 245 -2.26 0.63 17.16
C ILE A 245 -3.51 0.88 16.31
N LYS A 246 -3.59 0.30 15.13
CA LYS A 246 -4.79 0.39 14.29
C LYS A 246 -5.76 -0.75 14.61
N GLY A 247 -6.91 -0.42 15.20
CA GLY A 247 -8.09 -1.28 15.23
C GLY A 247 -9.00 -1.06 14.03
N PHE A 248 -9.93 -1.98 13.81
CA PHE A 248 -10.95 -1.89 12.77
C PHE A 248 -12.34 -1.83 13.39
N SER A 249 -13.31 -1.24 12.69
CA SER A 249 -14.68 -1.14 13.20
C SER A 249 -15.38 -2.50 13.25
N SER A 250 -16.39 -2.63 14.12
CA SER A 250 -17.11 -3.89 14.34
C SER A 250 -17.90 -4.38 13.13
N ASP A 251 -18.23 -3.50 12.20
CA ASP A 251 -18.90 -3.81 10.93
C ASP A 251 -17.93 -4.12 9.78
N SER A 252 -16.63 -4.01 10.02
CA SER A 252 -15.58 -4.35 9.06
C SER A 252 -15.39 -5.86 8.96
N SER A 253 -15.04 -6.36 7.75
CA SER A 253 -14.55 -7.72 7.55
C SER A 253 -13.26 -8.02 8.34
N LEU A 254 -12.61 -6.99 8.87
CA LEU A 254 -11.41 -7.05 9.70
C LEU A 254 -11.69 -6.75 11.19
N SER A 255 -12.93 -6.90 11.66
CA SER A 255 -13.29 -6.62 13.06
C SER A 255 -12.52 -7.43 14.10
N GLU A 256 -12.07 -8.66 13.74
CA GLU A 256 -11.23 -9.52 14.59
C GLU A 256 -9.73 -9.27 14.41
N PHE A 257 -9.35 -8.15 13.80
CA PHE A 257 -7.96 -7.86 13.49
C PHE A 257 -7.49 -6.55 14.11
N ILE A 258 -6.20 -6.49 14.35
CA ILE A 258 -5.45 -5.27 14.63
C ILE A 258 -4.28 -5.18 13.65
N ARG A 259 -3.85 -3.96 13.31
CA ARG A 259 -2.64 -3.73 12.54
C ARG A 259 -1.61 -3.00 13.40
N ILE A 260 -0.47 -3.61 13.58
CA ILE A 260 0.63 -3.15 14.43
C ILE A 260 1.72 -2.61 13.53
N SER A 261 2.07 -1.33 13.64
CA SER A 261 3.23 -0.75 12.96
C SER A 261 4.51 -1.25 13.62
N VAL A 262 5.48 -1.64 12.81
CA VAL A 262 6.83 -1.96 13.27
C VAL A 262 7.56 -0.65 13.56
N SER A 263 8.18 -0.57 14.72
CA SER A 263 8.89 0.61 15.19
C SER A 263 10.32 0.25 15.65
N GLU A 264 10.94 1.18 16.36
CA GLU A 264 12.26 0.93 16.96
C GLU A 264 12.21 -0.17 18.03
N PRO A 265 13.35 -0.84 18.34
CA PRO A 265 13.38 -1.97 19.30
C PRO A 265 12.75 -1.69 20.65
N ASN A 266 12.95 -0.49 21.22
CA ASN A 266 12.40 -0.11 22.52
C ASN A 266 10.87 0.00 22.48
N GLU A 267 10.29 0.57 21.43
CA GLU A 267 8.85 0.69 21.28
C GLU A 267 8.20 -0.68 21.03
N ASN A 268 8.83 -1.52 20.20
CA ASN A 268 8.38 -2.89 19.99
C ASN A 268 8.44 -3.71 21.28
N ASN A 269 9.48 -3.54 22.12
CA ASN A 269 9.57 -4.20 23.42
C ASN A 269 8.44 -3.76 24.36
N THR A 270 8.13 -2.47 24.41
CA THR A 270 7.01 -1.94 25.21
C THR A 270 5.69 -2.58 24.78
N LEU A 271 5.47 -2.74 23.47
CA LEU A 271 4.29 -3.45 22.95
C LEU A 271 4.28 -4.92 23.40
N ILE A 272 5.40 -5.64 23.24
CA ILE A 272 5.51 -7.06 23.62
C ILE A 272 5.22 -7.26 25.12
N GLU A 273 5.77 -6.40 25.97
CA GLU A 273 5.51 -6.41 27.42
C GLU A 273 4.01 -6.17 27.72
N ALA A 274 3.39 -5.19 27.06
CA ALA A 274 1.98 -4.93 27.22
C ALA A 274 1.09 -6.10 26.77
N MET A 275 1.51 -6.83 25.72
CA MET A 275 0.84 -8.05 25.25
C MET A 275 0.98 -9.20 26.24
N ARG A 276 2.17 -9.37 26.85
CA ARG A 276 2.41 -10.35 27.91
C ARG A 276 1.53 -10.08 29.13
N ASP A 277 1.44 -8.82 29.56
CA ASP A 277 0.55 -8.42 30.67
C ASP A 277 -0.92 -8.69 30.37
N TYR A 278 -1.33 -8.56 29.10
CA TYR A 278 -2.74 -8.72 28.72
C TYR A 278 -3.14 -10.19 28.62
N TYR A 279 -2.27 -11.04 28.08
CA TYR A 279 -2.60 -12.46 27.87
C TYR A 279 -2.08 -13.39 29.00
N GLY A 280 -1.30 -12.85 29.97
CA GLY A 280 -0.86 -13.57 31.17
C GLY A 280 0.40 -14.34 30.95
#